data_dbb57848fdc6f707d85284f3602f95fc
#
_entry.id   dbb57848fdc6f707d85284f3602f95fc
#
_cell.length_a   1.000
_cell.length_b   1.000
_cell.length_c   1.000
_cell.angle_alpha   90.00
_cell.angle_beta   90.00
_cell.angle_gamma   90.00
#
_symmetry.space_group_name_H-M   'P 1'
#
loop_
_entity.id
_entity.type
_entity.pdbx_description
1 polymer ?
#
loop_
_entity_poly.entity_id
_entity_poly.type
_entity_poly.pdbx_seq_one_letter_code
_entity_poly.pdbx_strand_id
1 'polypeptide(L)'
;MSAPLSLTAISLRLACAFAMATTIIACQTNAISTKPVQTAVTQNKATTDAQPSSTLAMDMSGRHEYQLENGLKIVVKEDHRAPVVMTQIWYRVGSADEPLDKGGISHVLEHMMFKGTTDVSSDDYERLIAKFGGVNNAFTSYDYTGYYELFPANRFPLALELEADRMKNLIFDEKEFTKEHQVVMEERRQRTDDNPLAKAYESFRLLALPNSPKGESVIGPMHELESITLSDLKDWYKTWYAPNNATLVIVGDVEPAEVLTQVKRYFGELTPSKLPKRPAVSQKGFRGYQQVESEQAVQVPVLLMGYNVPSLVTTDASNEKQAYALSLAQDVLDGGLSARLESRLVREQGLLTTVGTSYDLLDRGDGLFLIQATPREGVSLEQAQQAIISEIEKLKTDPIAADEIERAKTNTVTGLVYAQDSMEGQARMIGSLQSIGLDDRLLAKLPTKLDNVTIADIQAASKKYLVKDNLTVMHIVPPKEQAKDTAKK
;
A
#
# COMPACT_ATOMS: atom_id res chain seq x y z
N MET A 1 20.15 30.36 -25.73
CA MET A 1 20.99 29.99 -24.58
C MET A 1 20.26 28.87 -23.87
N SER A 2 20.78 27.67 -24.03
CA SER A 2 20.21 26.39 -23.63
C SER A 2 20.44 26.12 -22.13
N ALA A 3 19.39 25.73 -21.43
CA ALA A 3 19.47 25.19 -20.06
C ALA A 3 19.47 23.65 -20.11
N PRO A 4 20.24 22.94 -19.27
CA PRO A 4 20.35 21.50 -19.32
C PRO A 4 19.24 20.81 -18.54
N LEU A 5 18.74 19.70 -19.10
CA LEU A 5 17.82 18.76 -18.50
C LEU A 5 18.49 17.98 -17.34
N SER A 6 17.88 17.96 -16.17
CA SER A 6 18.35 17.22 -15.02
C SER A 6 17.87 15.76 -15.05
N LEU A 7 18.82 14.84 -14.92
CA LEU A 7 18.65 13.38 -14.79
C LEU A 7 18.19 12.99 -13.35
N THR A 8 16.93 13.21 -12.99
CA THR A 8 16.40 12.80 -11.68
C THR A 8 15.01 12.15 -11.72
N ALA A 9 14.64 11.54 -12.85
CA ALA A 9 13.29 11.00 -13.04
C ALA A 9 13.18 9.45 -13.02
N ILE A 10 14.23 8.71 -12.67
CA ILE A 10 14.26 7.23 -12.87
C ILE A 10 13.99 6.43 -11.59
N SER A 11 14.06 7.01 -10.40
CA SER A 11 13.96 6.26 -9.13
C SER A 11 12.61 6.32 -8.40
N LEU A 12 11.54 6.89 -9.00
CA LEU A 12 10.29 7.14 -8.28
C LEU A 12 9.08 6.28 -8.70
N ARG A 13 9.24 5.31 -9.61
CA ARG A 13 8.08 4.59 -10.17
C ARG A 13 7.76 3.23 -9.53
N LEU A 14 8.65 2.66 -8.72
CA LEU A 14 8.38 1.37 -8.02
C LEU A 14 7.76 1.53 -6.63
N ALA A 15 7.67 2.74 -6.10
CA ALA A 15 7.07 3.02 -4.79
C ALA A 15 5.56 3.33 -4.82
N CYS A 16 4.97 3.51 -6.00
CA CYS A 16 3.58 3.98 -6.11
C CYS A 16 2.50 2.92 -5.83
N ALA A 17 2.82 1.64 -5.80
CA ALA A 17 1.84 0.62 -5.41
C ALA A 17 1.67 0.48 -3.88
N PHE A 18 2.60 1.05 -3.08
CA PHE A 18 2.58 0.96 -1.63
C PHE A 18 2.49 2.31 -0.89
N ALA A 19 2.53 3.44 -1.59
CA ALA A 19 2.68 4.74 -0.95
C ALA A 19 1.66 5.78 -1.46
N MET A 20 0.36 5.53 -1.31
CA MET A 20 -0.64 6.61 -1.25
C MET A 20 -0.94 7.04 0.20
N ALA A 21 -0.03 6.84 1.11
CA ALA A 21 -0.09 7.37 2.47
C ALA A 21 1.31 7.68 2.98
N THR A 22 1.97 8.74 2.49
CA THR A 22 3.09 9.33 3.24
C THR A 22 3.36 10.78 2.85
N THR A 23 3.12 11.64 3.80
CA THR A 23 3.82 12.84 4.28
C THR A 23 4.82 13.53 3.33
N ILE A 24 4.49 14.76 2.97
CA ILE A 24 5.47 15.76 2.50
C ILE A 24 6.11 16.39 3.75
N ILE A 25 7.36 16.01 4.07
CA ILE A 25 8.22 16.75 4.97
C ILE A 25 9.06 17.70 4.11
N ALA A 26 8.91 19.01 4.38
CA ALA A 26 9.74 20.04 3.77
C ALA A 26 11.17 19.95 4.33
N CYS A 27 12.13 19.51 3.53
CA CYS A 27 13.56 19.61 3.83
C CYS A 27 14.12 20.92 3.31
N GLN A 28 14.63 21.76 4.22
CA GLN A 28 15.53 22.86 3.89
C GLN A 28 16.89 22.29 3.48
N THR A 29 17.34 22.61 2.29
CA THR A 29 18.65 22.17 1.76
C THR A 29 19.76 23.13 2.17
N ASN A 30 20.73 22.62 2.94
CA ASN A 30 22.05 23.25 3.06
C ASN A 30 22.97 22.60 2.01
N ALA A 31 23.47 23.40 1.09
CA ALA A 31 24.36 22.98 0.01
C ALA A 31 25.79 22.73 0.54
N ILE A 32 26.27 21.50 0.38
CA ILE A 32 27.69 21.15 0.52
C ILE A 32 28.25 20.89 -0.88
N SER A 33 29.25 21.70 -1.24
CA SER A 33 30.00 21.62 -2.50
C SER A 33 30.96 20.41 -2.48
N THR A 34 30.85 19.49 -3.45
CA THR A 34 31.85 18.45 -3.71
C THR A 34 32.28 18.48 -5.16
N LYS A 35 33.62 18.53 -5.39
CA LYS A 35 34.28 18.45 -6.70
C LYS A 35 34.14 17.04 -7.30
N PRO A 36 34.09 16.91 -8.64
CA PRO A 36 33.93 15.60 -9.29
C PRO A 36 35.26 14.82 -9.29
N VAL A 37 35.18 13.56 -8.88
CA VAL A 37 36.23 12.55 -9.08
C VAL A 37 35.92 11.82 -10.40
N GLN A 38 36.82 11.89 -11.37
CA GLN A 38 36.74 11.09 -12.58
C GLN A 38 37.23 9.67 -12.30
N THR A 39 36.34 8.70 -12.45
CA THR A 39 36.69 7.26 -12.45
C THR A 39 36.53 6.71 -13.84
N ALA A 40 37.61 6.12 -14.35
CA ALA A 40 37.65 5.45 -15.64
C ALA A 40 36.77 4.18 -15.62
N VAL A 41 35.81 4.10 -16.55
CA VAL A 41 34.97 2.92 -16.75
C VAL A 41 35.71 1.95 -17.66
N THR A 42 36.19 0.84 -17.12
CA THR A 42 36.66 -0.32 -17.86
C THR A 42 35.45 -1.18 -18.26
N GLN A 43 35.18 -1.30 -19.53
CA GLN A 43 34.14 -2.19 -20.06
C GLN A 43 34.54 -3.66 -19.85
N ASN A 44 33.98 -4.31 -18.83
CA ASN A 44 33.94 -5.76 -18.72
C ASN A 44 32.71 -6.28 -19.48
N LYS A 45 32.95 -7.10 -20.51
CA LYS A 45 31.90 -7.93 -21.12
C LYS A 45 31.37 -8.91 -20.06
N ALA A 46 30.21 -8.64 -19.52
CA ALA A 46 29.49 -9.58 -18.67
C ALA A 46 28.86 -10.65 -19.57
N THR A 47 29.30 -11.88 -19.42
CA THR A 47 28.55 -13.06 -19.85
C THR A 47 27.34 -13.20 -18.90
N THR A 48 26.17 -13.01 -19.45
CA THR A 48 24.91 -13.20 -18.71
C THR A 48 24.61 -14.68 -18.59
N ASP A 49 25.14 -15.32 -17.54
CA ASP A 49 24.50 -16.49 -16.98
C ASP A 49 23.35 -15.98 -16.11
N ALA A 50 22.12 -16.14 -16.58
CA ALA A 50 20.93 -15.85 -15.78
C ALA A 50 20.93 -16.78 -14.56
N GLN A 51 21.19 -16.24 -13.39
CA GLN A 51 21.04 -17.00 -12.14
C GLN A 51 19.55 -17.36 -11.95
N PRO A 52 19.23 -18.58 -11.51
CA PRO A 52 17.84 -18.96 -11.28
C PRO A 52 17.21 -18.06 -10.22
N SER A 53 15.95 -17.66 -10.44
CA SER A 53 15.17 -16.76 -9.59
C SER A 53 15.03 -17.23 -8.13
N SER A 54 15.31 -18.50 -7.85
CA SER A 54 15.35 -19.07 -6.48
C SER A 54 16.38 -18.40 -5.55
N THR A 55 17.38 -17.69 -6.10
CA THR A 55 18.37 -16.95 -5.29
C THR A 55 17.87 -15.58 -4.83
N LEU A 56 16.72 -15.13 -5.34
CA LEU A 56 16.13 -13.82 -5.04
C LEU A 56 14.94 -13.92 -4.04
N ALA A 57 14.71 -15.09 -3.44
CA ALA A 57 13.67 -15.27 -2.44
C ALA A 57 13.98 -14.49 -1.15
N MET A 58 12.93 -14.10 -0.40
CA MET A 58 13.13 -13.51 0.92
C MET A 58 13.86 -14.48 1.84
N ASP A 59 14.95 -14.00 2.45
CA ASP A 59 15.67 -14.76 3.46
C ASP A 59 14.84 -14.86 4.74
N MET A 60 14.39 -16.08 5.06
CA MET A 60 13.62 -16.38 6.26
C MET A 60 14.50 -16.93 7.40
N SER A 61 15.83 -16.95 7.25
CA SER A 61 16.74 -17.31 8.35
C SER A 61 16.57 -16.32 9.50
N GLY A 62 16.70 -16.78 10.74
CA GLY A 62 16.51 -15.94 11.93
C GLY A 62 15.07 -15.42 12.12
N ARG A 63 14.06 -16.01 11.44
CA ARG A 63 12.66 -15.75 11.69
C ARG A 63 12.11 -16.72 12.73
N HIS A 64 11.55 -16.16 13.80
CA HIS A 64 10.91 -16.89 14.88
C HIS A 64 9.46 -16.43 15.06
N GLU A 65 8.59 -17.34 15.45
CA GLU A 65 7.17 -17.06 15.68
C GLU A 65 6.75 -17.61 17.03
N TYR A 66 6.04 -16.79 17.81
CA TYR A 66 5.51 -17.14 19.12
C TYR A 66 4.07 -16.67 19.22
N GLN A 67 3.34 -17.24 20.18
CA GLN A 67 2.02 -16.76 20.58
C GLN A 67 1.92 -16.79 22.10
N LEU A 68 1.43 -15.73 22.71
CA LEU A 68 1.13 -15.67 24.13
C LEU A 68 -0.23 -16.32 24.41
N GLU A 69 -0.48 -16.67 25.69
CA GLU A 69 -1.76 -17.25 26.14
C GLU A 69 -2.96 -16.31 25.89
N ASN A 70 -2.74 -14.99 25.95
CA ASN A 70 -3.76 -13.99 25.67
C ASN A 70 -4.02 -13.78 24.15
N GLY A 71 -3.35 -14.56 23.30
CA GLY A 71 -3.57 -14.55 21.84
C GLY A 71 -2.65 -13.62 21.05
N LEU A 72 -1.79 -12.80 21.69
CA LEU A 72 -0.84 -11.95 20.97
C LEU A 72 0.11 -12.80 20.14
N LYS A 73 0.14 -12.54 18.84
CA LYS A 73 1.10 -13.15 17.92
C LYS A 73 2.37 -12.31 17.88
N ILE A 74 3.54 -12.97 17.85
CA ILE A 74 4.85 -12.33 17.83
C ILE A 74 5.65 -12.93 16.69
N VAL A 75 6.19 -12.09 15.81
CA VAL A 75 7.14 -12.49 14.78
C VAL A 75 8.43 -11.71 15.00
N VAL A 76 9.52 -12.44 15.22
CA VAL A 76 10.86 -11.87 15.37
C VAL A 76 11.69 -12.24 14.15
N LYS A 77 12.34 -11.27 13.54
CA LYS A 77 13.32 -11.48 12.46
C LYS A 77 14.64 -10.84 12.85
N GLU A 78 15.64 -11.68 13.07
CA GLU A 78 17.00 -11.22 13.38
C GLU A 78 17.60 -10.50 12.16
N ASP A 79 18.16 -9.32 12.40
CA ASP A 79 18.89 -8.52 11.41
C ASP A 79 20.00 -7.71 12.11
N HIS A 80 21.21 -8.28 12.14
CA HIS A 80 22.36 -7.73 12.85
C HIS A 80 23.21 -6.76 12.02
N ARG A 81 22.71 -6.27 10.86
CA ARG A 81 23.43 -5.34 10.00
C ARG A 81 23.65 -3.95 10.62
N ALA A 82 22.78 -3.56 11.54
CA ALA A 82 22.90 -2.31 12.30
C ALA A 82 22.37 -2.50 13.73
N PRO A 83 22.91 -1.78 14.74
CA PRO A 83 22.53 -1.93 16.14
C PRO A 83 21.21 -1.19 16.46
N VAL A 84 20.17 -1.46 15.71
CA VAL A 84 18.83 -0.86 15.84
C VAL A 84 17.75 -1.94 15.75
N VAL A 85 16.57 -1.65 16.28
CA VAL A 85 15.41 -2.55 16.25
C VAL A 85 14.17 -1.78 15.82
N MET A 86 13.51 -2.29 14.80
CA MET A 86 12.18 -1.90 14.37
C MET A 86 11.16 -2.74 15.12
N THR A 87 10.31 -2.11 15.91
CA THR A 87 9.15 -2.71 16.56
C THR A 87 7.89 -2.20 15.88
N GLN A 88 7.02 -3.09 15.43
CA GLN A 88 5.73 -2.74 14.85
C GLN A 88 4.62 -3.55 15.50
N ILE A 89 3.56 -2.89 15.95
CA ILE A 89 2.33 -3.57 16.35
C ILE A 89 1.24 -3.34 15.30
N TRP A 90 0.60 -4.42 14.89
CA TRP A 90 -0.39 -4.47 13.83
C TRP A 90 -1.72 -4.94 14.39
N TYR A 91 -2.70 -4.07 14.43
CA TYR A 91 -4.08 -4.43 14.77
C TYR A 91 -4.82 -4.82 13.50
N ARG A 92 -5.49 -5.98 13.55
CA ARG A 92 -6.27 -6.53 12.43
C ARG A 92 -7.62 -5.83 12.33
N VAL A 93 -7.60 -4.52 12.13
CA VAL A 93 -8.77 -3.64 11.98
C VAL A 93 -8.36 -2.41 11.18
N GLY A 94 -9.18 -2.03 10.22
CA GLY A 94 -8.98 -0.84 9.40
C GLY A 94 -10.33 -0.37 8.84
N SER A 95 -10.30 0.53 7.85
CA SER A 95 -11.53 1.16 7.36
C SER A 95 -12.53 0.16 6.76
N ALA A 96 -12.09 -0.97 6.24
CA ALA A 96 -13.00 -2.00 5.72
C ALA A 96 -13.76 -2.78 6.82
N ASP A 97 -13.47 -2.53 8.08
CA ASP A 97 -14.14 -3.15 9.24
C ASP A 97 -15.08 -2.16 9.95
N GLU A 98 -15.09 -0.90 9.53
CA GLU A 98 -15.85 0.19 10.15
C GLU A 98 -17.38 -0.02 10.00
N PRO A 99 -18.17 0.41 10.97
CA PRO A 99 -19.61 0.45 10.82
C PRO A 99 -20.01 1.39 9.67
N LEU A 100 -21.09 1.07 8.97
CA LEU A 100 -21.76 2.02 8.09
C LEU A 100 -22.10 3.27 8.90
N ASP A 101 -21.90 4.44 8.42
CA ASP A 101 -22.12 5.74 9.09
C ASP A 101 -20.99 6.20 10.06
N LYS A 102 -19.88 5.46 10.15
CA LYS A 102 -18.72 5.80 11.00
C LYS A 102 -17.37 5.68 10.24
N GLY A 103 -17.40 5.93 8.95
CA GLY A 103 -16.18 5.90 8.12
C GLY A 103 -15.14 6.88 8.64
N GLY A 104 -13.89 6.40 8.74
CA GLY A 104 -12.76 7.15 9.28
C GLY A 104 -12.51 6.98 10.78
N ILE A 105 -13.33 6.22 11.50
CA ILE A 105 -13.15 6.01 12.95
C ILE A 105 -11.79 5.37 13.29
N SER A 106 -11.30 4.47 12.43
CA SER A 106 -9.97 3.85 12.61
C SER A 106 -8.86 4.89 12.50
N HIS A 107 -8.96 5.83 11.56
CA HIS A 107 -7.98 6.90 11.38
C HIS A 107 -8.06 7.96 12.49
N VAL A 108 -9.26 8.33 12.94
CA VAL A 108 -9.40 9.22 14.10
C VAL A 108 -8.82 8.57 15.36
N LEU A 109 -9.01 7.26 15.55
CA LEU A 109 -8.39 6.56 16.68
C LEU A 109 -6.86 6.51 16.55
N GLU A 110 -6.31 6.35 15.33
CA GLU A 110 -4.86 6.42 15.10
C GLU A 110 -4.28 7.71 15.67
N HIS A 111 -4.90 8.88 15.38
CA HIS A 111 -4.50 10.17 15.93
C HIS A 111 -4.60 10.21 17.46
N MET A 112 -5.69 9.69 18.01
CA MET A 112 -5.89 9.68 19.45
C MET A 112 -4.90 8.80 20.21
N MET A 113 -4.33 7.78 19.58
CA MET A 113 -3.31 6.90 20.19
C MET A 113 -2.01 7.65 20.58
N PHE A 114 -1.80 8.86 20.09
CA PHE A 114 -0.67 9.71 20.45
C PHE A 114 -0.99 10.76 21.52
N LYS A 115 -2.23 10.75 22.09
CA LYS A 115 -2.67 11.78 23.04
C LYS A 115 -2.48 11.42 24.51
N GLY A 116 -1.68 10.38 24.75
CA GLY A 116 -1.24 9.97 26.10
C GLY A 116 -2.07 8.86 26.71
N THR A 117 -1.50 8.30 27.74
CA THR A 117 -2.04 7.24 28.57
C THR A 117 -2.13 7.68 30.02
N THR A 118 -2.64 6.81 30.90
CA THR A 118 -2.60 7.10 32.35
C THR A 118 -1.18 7.16 32.91
N ASP A 119 -0.21 6.54 32.25
CA ASP A 119 1.16 6.39 32.73
C ASP A 119 2.12 7.36 32.02
N VAL A 120 1.87 7.69 30.74
CA VAL A 120 2.73 8.55 29.92
C VAL A 120 1.89 9.61 29.20
N SER A 121 2.16 10.90 29.50
CA SER A 121 1.53 11.99 28.76
C SER A 121 2.01 12.07 27.31
N SER A 122 1.25 12.73 26.41
CA SER A 122 1.66 12.94 25.02
C SER A 122 3.04 13.60 24.89
N ASP A 123 3.27 14.67 25.68
CA ASP A 123 4.56 15.39 25.68
C ASP A 123 5.72 14.52 26.21
N ASP A 124 5.44 13.65 27.19
CA ASP A 124 6.44 12.70 27.73
C ASP A 124 6.76 11.61 26.71
N TYR A 125 5.76 11.12 25.97
CA TYR A 125 5.94 10.13 24.93
C TYR A 125 6.93 10.64 23.87
N GLU A 126 6.65 11.78 23.26
CA GLU A 126 7.52 12.39 22.25
C GLU A 126 8.93 12.69 22.80
N ARG A 127 9.00 13.18 24.05
CA ARG A 127 10.27 13.45 24.72
C ARG A 127 11.08 12.17 24.98
N LEU A 128 10.45 11.07 25.33
CA LEU A 128 11.11 9.77 25.53
C LEU A 128 11.66 9.24 24.20
N ILE A 129 10.84 9.25 23.13
CA ILE A 129 11.29 8.87 21.79
C ILE A 129 12.53 9.67 21.39
N ALA A 130 12.45 10.99 21.41
CA ALA A 130 13.57 11.87 21.03
C ALA A 130 14.82 11.69 21.92
N LYS A 131 14.63 11.58 23.25
CA LYS A 131 15.72 11.42 24.23
C LYS A 131 16.55 10.17 23.99
N PHE A 132 15.90 9.08 23.58
CA PHE A 132 16.57 7.79 23.36
C PHE A 132 16.91 7.54 21.89
N GLY A 133 16.80 8.55 21.03
CA GLY A 133 17.18 8.48 19.62
C GLY A 133 16.24 7.60 18.79
N GLY A 134 14.99 7.48 19.21
CA GLY A 134 13.96 6.75 18.50
C GLY A 134 13.27 7.59 17.44
N VAL A 135 12.54 6.89 16.58
CA VAL A 135 11.58 7.44 15.61
C VAL A 135 10.30 6.63 15.72
N ASN A 136 9.16 7.27 15.67
CA ASN A 136 7.86 6.62 15.72
C ASN A 136 6.94 7.16 14.61
N ASN A 137 5.96 6.37 14.24
CA ASN A 137 4.83 6.79 13.40
C ASN A 137 3.72 5.73 13.44
N ALA A 138 2.62 6.00 12.71
CA ALA A 138 1.51 5.08 12.55
C ALA A 138 0.97 5.13 11.11
N PHE A 139 0.09 4.21 10.79
CA PHE A 139 -0.63 4.16 9.53
C PHE A 139 -1.93 3.37 9.67
N THR A 140 -2.99 3.86 9.04
CA THR A 140 -4.26 3.15 8.87
C THR A 140 -4.44 2.76 7.40
N SER A 141 -4.90 1.53 7.18
CA SER A 141 -5.25 0.99 5.86
C SER A 141 -6.68 0.45 5.86
N TYR A 142 -7.10 -0.15 4.77
CA TYR A 142 -8.39 -0.84 4.70
C TYR A 142 -8.49 -2.01 5.68
N ASP A 143 -7.41 -2.75 5.89
CA ASP A 143 -7.42 -4.05 6.55
C ASP A 143 -6.70 -4.10 7.89
N TYR A 144 -5.95 -3.05 8.23
CA TYR A 144 -5.13 -2.98 9.43
C TYR A 144 -4.81 -1.54 9.82
N THR A 145 -4.49 -1.37 11.10
CA THR A 145 -3.85 -0.18 11.65
C THR A 145 -2.55 -0.60 12.34
N GLY A 146 -1.46 0.09 12.05
CA GLY A 146 -0.13 -0.25 12.57
C GLY A 146 0.55 0.93 13.22
N TYR A 147 1.31 0.66 14.28
CA TYR A 147 2.18 1.63 14.98
C TYR A 147 3.58 1.08 14.99
N TYR A 148 4.57 1.95 14.93
CA TYR A 148 5.95 1.49 14.95
C TYR A 148 6.91 2.45 15.64
N GLU A 149 7.93 1.88 16.23
CA GLU A 149 9.11 2.57 16.75
C GLU A 149 10.38 1.94 16.21
N LEU A 150 11.33 2.78 15.86
CA LEU A 150 12.71 2.40 15.59
C LEU A 150 13.60 2.93 16.73
N PHE A 151 14.27 2.05 17.43
CA PHE A 151 15.19 2.41 18.50
C PHE A 151 16.59 1.77 18.34
N PRO A 152 17.64 2.35 18.96
CA PRO A 152 18.87 1.60 19.21
C PRO A 152 18.57 0.28 19.95
N ALA A 153 19.27 -0.81 19.60
CA ALA A 153 19.00 -2.16 20.12
C ALA A 153 18.92 -2.25 21.65
N ASN A 154 19.77 -1.51 22.35
CA ASN A 154 19.77 -1.45 23.82
C ASN A 154 18.58 -0.67 24.41
N ARG A 155 17.70 -0.12 23.59
CA ARG A 155 16.49 0.66 23.98
C ARG A 155 15.19 0.07 23.46
N PHE A 156 15.24 -1.02 22.71
CA PHE A 156 14.03 -1.63 22.17
C PHE A 156 12.98 -2.01 23.25
N PRO A 157 13.33 -2.41 24.50
CA PRO A 157 12.32 -2.69 25.51
C PRO A 157 11.40 -1.49 25.82
N LEU A 158 11.88 -0.25 25.57
CA LEU A 158 11.04 0.96 25.72
C LEU A 158 9.90 0.97 24.69
N ALA A 159 10.12 0.54 23.44
CA ALA A 159 9.06 0.40 22.47
C ALA A 159 7.97 -0.56 22.95
N LEU A 160 8.38 -1.71 23.51
CA LEU A 160 7.42 -2.69 24.06
C LEU A 160 6.61 -2.13 25.23
N GLU A 161 7.25 -1.37 26.11
CA GLU A 161 6.59 -0.72 27.25
C GLU A 161 5.56 0.30 26.79
N LEU A 162 5.94 1.19 25.87
CA LEU A 162 5.08 2.22 25.33
C LEU A 162 3.88 1.64 24.55
N GLU A 163 4.11 0.60 23.74
CA GLU A 163 3.05 -0.05 22.98
C GLU A 163 2.07 -0.83 23.87
N ALA A 164 2.56 -1.53 24.88
CA ALA A 164 1.71 -2.22 25.85
C ALA A 164 0.88 -1.24 26.67
N ASP A 165 1.45 -0.09 27.05
CA ASP A 165 0.77 0.97 27.74
C ASP A 165 -0.35 1.59 26.86
N ARG A 166 -0.05 1.91 25.58
CA ARG A 166 -1.07 2.42 24.64
C ARG A 166 -2.20 1.42 24.38
N MET A 167 -1.91 0.12 24.36
CA MET A 167 -2.93 -0.92 24.20
C MET A 167 -3.87 -1.03 25.40
N LYS A 168 -3.42 -0.63 26.61
CA LYS A 168 -4.15 -0.83 27.86
C LYS A 168 -4.76 0.44 28.43
N ASN A 169 -4.00 1.54 28.39
CA ASN A 169 -4.20 2.69 29.28
C ASN A 169 -4.48 3.99 28.52
N LEU A 170 -4.87 3.94 27.25
CA LEU A 170 -5.16 5.13 26.43
C LEU A 170 -6.21 6.03 27.13
N ILE A 171 -5.91 7.32 27.21
CA ILE A 171 -6.82 8.34 27.72
C ILE A 171 -7.68 8.90 26.58
N PHE A 172 -8.98 8.96 26.81
CA PHE A 172 -9.93 9.61 25.92
C PHE A 172 -10.39 10.92 26.52
N ASP A 173 -9.55 11.96 26.34
CA ASP A 173 -9.88 13.32 26.77
C ASP A 173 -10.73 14.04 25.71
N GLU A 174 -11.80 14.71 26.16
CA GLU A 174 -12.76 15.39 25.26
C GLU A 174 -12.12 16.56 24.48
N LYS A 175 -11.17 17.26 25.09
CA LYS A 175 -10.52 18.41 24.46
C LYS A 175 -9.52 17.95 23.40
N GLU A 176 -8.76 16.90 23.70
CA GLU A 176 -7.82 16.32 22.73
C GLU A 176 -8.59 15.66 21.58
N PHE A 177 -9.69 14.95 21.87
CA PHE A 177 -10.56 14.43 20.81
C PHE A 177 -11.09 15.54 19.92
N THR A 178 -11.62 16.63 20.48
CA THR A 178 -12.15 17.74 19.68
C THR A 178 -11.07 18.33 18.74
N LYS A 179 -9.84 18.47 19.22
CA LYS A 179 -8.73 18.99 18.42
C LYS A 179 -8.36 18.02 17.29
N GLU A 180 -8.10 16.75 17.62
CA GLU A 180 -7.66 15.77 16.63
C GLU A 180 -8.74 15.46 15.61
N HIS A 181 -9.99 15.42 16.03
CA HIS A 181 -11.12 15.27 15.12
C HIS A 181 -11.15 16.41 14.08
N GLN A 182 -10.91 17.66 14.50
CA GLN A 182 -10.77 18.79 13.55
C GLN A 182 -9.53 18.65 12.65
N VAL A 183 -8.41 18.13 13.18
CA VAL A 183 -7.20 17.86 12.37
C VAL A 183 -7.50 16.84 11.28
N VAL A 184 -8.16 15.73 11.60
CA VAL A 184 -8.52 14.70 10.62
C VAL A 184 -9.51 15.23 9.57
N MET A 185 -10.49 16.04 9.97
CA MET A 185 -11.40 16.69 9.02
C MET A 185 -10.68 17.68 8.11
N GLU A 186 -9.68 18.42 8.60
CA GLU A 186 -8.86 19.30 7.78
C GLU A 186 -7.96 18.51 6.83
N GLU A 187 -7.38 17.40 7.30
CA GLU A 187 -6.62 16.48 6.47
C GLU A 187 -7.50 15.89 5.34
N ARG A 188 -8.75 15.53 5.65
CA ARG A 188 -9.72 15.11 4.64
C ARG A 188 -9.92 16.19 3.57
N ARG A 189 -10.11 17.45 3.98
CA ARG A 189 -10.25 18.56 3.01
C ARG A 189 -9.03 18.65 2.11
N GLN A 190 -7.84 18.73 2.69
CA GLN A 190 -6.58 18.92 1.95
C GLN A 190 -6.25 17.74 1.03
N ARG A 191 -6.43 16.50 1.51
CA ARG A 191 -6.05 15.31 0.76
C ARG A 191 -7.06 14.91 -0.30
N THR A 192 -8.35 15.15 -0.06
CA THR A 192 -9.43 14.65 -0.92
C THR A 192 -10.31 15.76 -1.47
N ASP A 193 -10.93 16.59 -0.62
CA ASP A 193 -11.99 17.50 -1.07
C ASP A 193 -11.44 18.66 -1.93
N ASP A 194 -10.25 19.16 -1.60
CA ASP A 194 -9.54 20.21 -2.33
C ASP A 194 -8.65 19.65 -3.45
N ASN A 195 -8.53 18.33 -3.58
CA ASN A 195 -7.76 17.66 -4.63
C ASN A 195 -8.70 17.06 -5.69
N PRO A 196 -8.80 17.69 -6.88
CA PRO A 196 -9.75 17.25 -7.91
C PRO A 196 -9.57 15.80 -8.36
N LEU A 197 -8.31 15.32 -8.46
CA LEU A 197 -8.04 13.93 -8.85
C LEU A 197 -8.35 12.94 -7.73
N ALA A 198 -8.06 13.27 -6.49
CA ALA A 198 -8.37 12.40 -5.35
C ALA A 198 -9.89 12.27 -5.17
N LYS A 199 -10.64 13.37 -5.34
CA LYS A 199 -12.11 13.38 -5.30
C LYS A 199 -12.72 12.53 -6.42
N ALA A 200 -12.19 12.65 -7.64
CA ALA A 200 -12.61 11.80 -8.75
C ALA A 200 -12.28 10.34 -8.50
N TYR A 201 -11.09 10.04 -7.96
CA TYR A 201 -10.66 8.68 -7.64
C TYR A 201 -11.54 8.04 -6.56
N GLU A 202 -11.91 8.79 -5.52
CA GLU A 202 -12.84 8.30 -4.49
C GLU A 202 -14.23 7.97 -5.12
N SER A 203 -14.77 8.86 -5.93
CA SER A 203 -16.01 8.61 -6.67
C SER A 203 -15.91 7.39 -7.60
N PHE A 204 -14.77 7.23 -8.27
CA PHE A 204 -14.49 6.07 -9.11
C PHE A 204 -14.48 4.77 -8.31
N ARG A 205 -13.86 4.75 -7.13
CA ARG A 205 -13.82 3.55 -6.28
C ARG A 205 -15.21 3.12 -5.82
N LEU A 206 -16.06 4.07 -5.41
CA LEU A 206 -17.46 3.80 -5.04
C LEU A 206 -18.25 3.16 -6.17
N LEU A 207 -18.02 3.59 -7.43
CA LEU A 207 -18.64 2.99 -8.61
C LEU A 207 -18.06 1.62 -8.94
N ALA A 208 -16.73 1.47 -8.84
CA ALA A 208 -16.04 0.23 -9.21
C ALA A 208 -16.17 -0.88 -8.17
N LEU A 209 -16.38 -0.51 -6.89
CA LEU A 209 -16.42 -1.41 -5.74
C LEU A 209 -17.71 -1.23 -4.90
N PRO A 210 -18.92 -1.20 -5.51
CA PRO A 210 -20.15 -0.80 -4.82
C PRO A 210 -20.60 -1.75 -3.70
N ASN A 211 -20.10 -2.98 -3.70
CA ASN A 211 -20.45 -4.00 -2.70
C ASN A 211 -19.29 -4.29 -1.73
N SER A 212 -18.24 -3.50 -1.77
CA SER A 212 -17.08 -3.66 -0.92
C SER A 212 -16.91 -2.45 0.00
N PRO A 213 -16.62 -2.67 1.28
CA PRO A 213 -16.24 -1.57 2.18
C PRO A 213 -14.97 -0.83 1.71
N LYS A 214 -14.19 -1.43 0.82
CA LYS A 214 -13.02 -0.78 0.17
C LYS A 214 -13.39 0.20 -0.95
N GLY A 215 -14.65 0.37 -1.26
CA GLY A 215 -15.13 1.42 -2.16
C GLY A 215 -14.90 2.82 -1.57
N GLU A 216 -15.07 2.97 -0.28
CA GLU A 216 -14.84 4.23 0.45
C GLU A 216 -13.36 4.48 0.74
N SER A 217 -13.00 5.73 1.02
CA SER A 217 -11.63 6.09 1.39
C SER A 217 -11.34 5.74 2.86
N VAL A 218 -10.06 5.48 3.16
CA VAL A 218 -9.62 5.15 4.52
C VAL A 218 -9.91 6.29 5.52
N ILE A 219 -9.81 7.53 5.06
CA ILE A 219 -10.07 8.70 5.92
C ILE A 219 -11.57 8.90 6.21
N GLY A 220 -12.44 8.23 5.46
CA GLY A 220 -13.89 8.35 5.57
C GLY A 220 -14.48 9.58 4.88
N PRO A 221 -15.79 9.58 4.54
CA PRO A 221 -16.47 10.74 4.00
C PRO A 221 -16.74 11.79 5.11
N MET A 222 -16.72 13.09 4.74
CA MET A 222 -16.82 14.17 5.71
C MET A 222 -18.04 14.08 6.63
N HIS A 223 -19.22 13.72 6.08
CA HIS A 223 -20.46 13.64 6.86
C HIS A 223 -20.43 12.52 7.92
N GLU A 224 -19.67 11.45 7.68
CA GLU A 224 -19.48 10.37 8.65
C GLU A 224 -18.44 10.75 9.70
N LEU A 225 -17.33 11.37 9.26
CA LEU A 225 -16.35 11.96 10.18
C LEU A 225 -17.03 12.89 11.18
N GLU A 226 -17.87 13.82 10.73
CA GLU A 226 -18.63 14.76 11.59
C GLU A 226 -19.52 14.03 12.61
N SER A 227 -19.94 12.80 12.33
CA SER A 227 -20.82 12.01 13.20
C SER A 227 -20.08 11.21 14.28
N ILE A 228 -18.76 11.08 14.19
CA ILE A 228 -17.97 10.29 15.14
C ILE A 228 -17.93 10.98 16.50
N THR A 229 -18.23 10.22 17.54
CA THR A 229 -18.18 10.69 18.93
C THR A 229 -17.05 10.05 19.72
N LEU A 230 -16.67 10.67 20.83
CA LEU A 230 -15.70 10.09 21.76
C LEU A 230 -16.14 8.72 22.30
N SER A 231 -17.46 8.50 22.44
CA SER A 231 -18.00 7.19 22.84
C SER A 231 -17.76 6.13 21.78
N ASP A 232 -17.96 6.47 20.50
CA ASP A 232 -17.70 5.55 19.39
C ASP A 232 -16.24 5.10 19.37
N LEU A 233 -15.30 6.04 19.58
CA LEU A 233 -13.87 5.74 19.65
C LEU A 233 -13.51 4.83 20.84
N LYS A 234 -14.11 5.05 22.02
CA LYS A 234 -13.90 4.20 23.19
C LYS A 234 -14.36 2.76 22.92
N ASP A 235 -15.51 2.60 22.28
CA ASP A 235 -16.06 1.29 21.94
C ASP A 235 -15.23 0.60 20.85
N TRP A 236 -14.73 1.37 19.85
CA TRP A 236 -13.83 0.89 18.80
C TRP A 236 -12.51 0.40 19.37
N TYR A 237 -11.85 1.20 20.20
CA TYR A 237 -10.63 0.84 20.91
C TYR A 237 -10.80 -0.41 21.77
N LYS A 238 -11.81 -0.44 22.62
CA LYS A 238 -12.11 -1.58 23.51
C LYS A 238 -12.34 -2.88 22.75
N THR A 239 -12.93 -2.77 21.56
CA THR A 239 -13.24 -3.93 20.73
C THR A 239 -12.01 -4.48 20.02
N TRP A 240 -11.23 -3.61 19.40
CA TRP A 240 -10.22 -4.02 18.41
C TRP A 240 -8.78 -3.92 18.89
N TYR A 241 -8.48 -3.06 19.88
CA TYR A 241 -7.11 -2.85 20.36
C TYR A 241 -6.82 -3.78 21.54
N ALA A 242 -6.63 -5.05 21.21
CA ALA A 242 -6.43 -6.11 22.20
C ALA A 242 -5.39 -7.12 21.68
N PRO A 243 -4.70 -7.84 22.60
CA PRO A 243 -3.61 -8.74 22.25
C PRO A 243 -4.03 -9.83 21.24
N ASN A 244 -5.23 -10.38 21.37
CA ASN A 244 -5.72 -11.42 20.46
C ASN A 244 -6.13 -10.90 19.06
N ASN A 245 -6.09 -9.59 18.83
CA ASN A 245 -6.27 -8.95 17.52
C ASN A 245 -4.97 -8.35 16.99
N ALA A 246 -3.88 -8.48 17.72
CA ALA A 246 -2.61 -7.86 17.37
C ALA A 246 -1.55 -8.86 16.92
N THR A 247 -0.67 -8.41 16.04
CA THR A 247 0.59 -9.06 15.71
C THR A 247 1.73 -8.09 16.00
N LEU A 248 2.66 -8.48 16.86
CA LEU A 248 3.88 -7.74 17.15
C LEU A 248 4.99 -8.26 16.24
N VAL A 249 5.55 -7.40 15.41
CA VAL A 249 6.66 -7.72 14.49
C VAL A 249 7.89 -6.97 14.95
N ILE A 250 8.98 -7.70 15.20
CA ILE A 250 10.26 -7.14 15.68
C ILE A 250 11.35 -7.56 14.71
N VAL A 251 12.01 -6.59 14.10
CA VAL A 251 13.09 -6.81 13.14
C VAL A 251 14.32 -6.01 13.57
N GLY A 252 15.45 -6.64 13.73
CA GLY A 252 16.69 -5.94 14.07
C GLY A 252 17.68 -6.75 14.88
N ASP A 253 18.60 -6.03 15.55
CA ASP A 253 19.68 -6.58 16.34
C ASP A 253 19.17 -7.06 17.70
N VAL A 254 18.56 -8.25 17.72
CA VAL A 254 17.92 -8.85 18.90
C VAL A 254 18.17 -10.35 18.99
N GLU A 255 18.09 -10.87 20.23
CA GLU A 255 18.04 -12.29 20.52
C GLU A 255 16.57 -12.72 20.73
N PRO A 256 16.03 -13.66 19.97
CA PRO A 256 14.60 -14.04 20.02
C PRO A 256 14.10 -14.49 21.39
N ALA A 257 14.93 -15.17 22.18
CA ALA A 257 14.59 -15.61 23.53
C ALA A 257 14.46 -14.43 24.52
N GLU A 258 15.31 -13.42 24.36
CA GLU A 258 15.23 -12.18 25.15
C GLU A 258 13.98 -11.38 24.75
N VAL A 259 13.73 -11.23 23.44
CA VAL A 259 12.50 -10.60 22.94
C VAL A 259 11.27 -11.24 23.56
N LEU A 260 11.15 -12.58 23.51
CA LEU A 260 10.01 -13.28 24.08
C LEU A 260 9.85 -13.01 25.58
N THR A 261 10.96 -12.93 26.31
CA THR A 261 10.97 -12.63 27.75
C THR A 261 10.43 -11.22 28.00
N GLN A 262 10.89 -10.23 27.26
CA GLN A 262 10.42 -8.85 27.38
C GLN A 262 8.95 -8.70 26.94
N VAL A 263 8.55 -9.32 25.85
CA VAL A 263 7.15 -9.28 25.40
C VAL A 263 6.21 -9.92 26.43
N LYS A 264 6.58 -11.04 27.04
CA LYS A 264 5.81 -11.65 28.14
C LYS A 264 5.66 -10.70 29.32
N ARG A 265 6.71 -9.94 29.66
CA ARG A 265 6.70 -8.99 30.77
C ARG A 265 5.70 -7.86 30.56
N TYR A 266 5.65 -7.26 29.36
CA TYR A 266 4.84 -6.09 29.08
C TYR A 266 3.41 -6.44 28.60
N PHE A 267 3.28 -7.49 27.79
CA PHE A 267 2.01 -7.85 27.14
C PHE A 267 1.32 -9.07 27.76
N GLY A 268 2.00 -9.85 28.60
CA GLY A 268 1.49 -11.15 29.07
C GLY A 268 0.20 -11.08 29.86
N GLU A 269 0.00 -10.00 30.63
CA GLU A 269 -1.19 -9.81 31.46
C GLU A 269 -2.31 -9.00 30.79
N LEU A 270 -2.10 -8.56 29.53
CA LEU A 270 -3.13 -7.82 28.82
C LEU A 270 -4.31 -8.73 28.48
N THR A 271 -5.53 -8.20 28.69
CA THR A 271 -6.75 -8.98 28.55
C THR A 271 -7.20 -9.04 27.08
N PRO A 272 -7.50 -10.23 26.54
CA PRO A 272 -8.07 -10.36 25.21
C PRO A 272 -9.49 -9.79 25.14
N SER A 273 -9.90 -9.27 23.99
CA SER A 273 -11.25 -8.81 23.71
C SER A 273 -12.11 -9.88 23.05
N LYS A 274 -13.43 -9.70 23.10
CA LYS A 274 -14.38 -10.50 22.31
C LYS A 274 -14.49 -9.88 20.91
N LEU A 275 -13.69 -10.40 19.98
CA LEU A 275 -13.64 -9.91 18.61
C LEU A 275 -14.91 -10.24 17.84
N PRO A 276 -15.52 -9.28 17.13
CA PRO A 276 -16.56 -9.58 16.15
C PRO A 276 -15.96 -10.28 14.91
N LYS A 277 -16.82 -10.91 14.13
CA LYS A 277 -16.43 -11.42 12.82
C LYS A 277 -16.21 -10.25 11.88
N ARG A 278 -15.04 -10.19 11.26
CA ARG A 278 -14.73 -9.17 10.27
C ARG A 278 -15.64 -9.30 9.04
N PRO A 279 -16.08 -8.17 8.43
CA PRO A 279 -16.85 -8.19 7.19
C PRO A 279 -16.09 -8.92 6.07
N ALA A 280 -16.84 -9.58 5.20
CA ALA A 280 -16.28 -10.12 3.97
C ALA A 280 -16.03 -8.97 2.97
N VAL A 281 -14.83 -8.91 2.43
CA VAL A 281 -14.46 -7.96 1.37
C VAL A 281 -14.56 -8.67 0.04
N SER A 282 -15.69 -8.57 -0.64
CA SER A 282 -15.96 -9.29 -1.89
C SER A 282 -16.87 -8.49 -2.81
N GLN A 283 -16.61 -8.59 -4.11
CA GLN A 283 -17.43 -8.03 -5.18
C GLN A 283 -18.42 -9.03 -5.78
N LYS A 284 -18.75 -10.08 -5.05
CA LYS A 284 -19.74 -11.08 -5.51
C LYS A 284 -21.06 -10.41 -5.88
N GLY A 285 -21.54 -10.67 -7.09
CA GLY A 285 -22.79 -10.11 -7.61
C GLY A 285 -22.63 -8.79 -8.39
N PHE A 286 -21.48 -8.11 -8.35
CA PHE A 286 -21.23 -7.01 -9.27
C PHE A 286 -20.96 -7.56 -10.68
N ARG A 287 -21.73 -7.09 -11.62
CA ARG A 287 -21.60 -7.37 -13.06
C ARG A 287 -22.12 -6.18 -13.85
N GLY A 288 -21.39 -5.80 -14.86
CA GLY A 288 -21.82 -4.81 -15.83
C GLY A 288 -20.78 -3.72 -16.09
N TYR A 289 -20.69 -3.35 -17.36
CA TYR A 289 -19.88 -2.22 -17.77
C TYR A 289 -20.47 -0.91 -17.27
N GLN A 290 -19.64 -0.08 -16.66
CA GLN A 290 -20.01 1.29 -16.29
C GLN A 290 -19.03 2.27 -16.91
N GLN A 291 -19.55 3.39 -17.43
CA GLN A 291 -18.75 4.52 -17.87
C GLN A 291 -19.42 5.81 -17.42
N VAL A 292 -18.63 6.68 -16.78
CA VAL A 292 -19.08 7.98 -16.28
C VAL A 292 -18.10 9.07 -16.70
N GLU A 293 -18.60 10.29 -16.84
CA GLU A 293 -17.80 11.50 -16.96
C GLU A 293 -17.85 12.26 -15.64
N SER A 294 -16.69 12.72 -15.17
CA SER A 294 -16.54 13.51 -13.95
C SER A 294 -15.88 14.85 -14.29
N GLU A 295 -16.62 15.93 -14.19
CA GLU A 295 -16.09 17.29 -14.37
C GLU A 295 -15.36 17.71 -13.09
N GLN A 296 -14.06 17.96 -13.20
CA GLN A 296 -13.18 18.31 -12.08
C GLN A 296 -12.22 19.43 -12.50
N ALA A 297 -11.75 20.23 -11.54
CA ALA A 297 -10.80 21.33 -11.78
C ALA A 297 -9.38 20.81 -12.11
N VAL A 298 -9.26 19.92 -13.10
CA VAL A 298 -8.00 19.37 -13.59
C VAL A 298 -7.44 20.21 -14.74
N GLN A 299 -6.12 20.20 -14.91
CA GLN A 299 -5.44 20.92 -16.01
C GLN A 299 -5.56 20.18 -17.34
N VAL A 300 -5.53 18.85 -17.29
CA VAL A 300 -5.59 17.95 -18.45
C VAL A 300 -6.58 16.83 -18.16
N PRO A 301 -7.25 16.28 -19.20
CA PRO A 301 -8.11 15.14 -19.02
C PRO A 301 -7.36 13.92 -18.48
N VAL A 302 -8.00 13.13 -17.63
CA VAL A 302 -7.45 11.87 -17.08
C VAL A 302 -8.46 10.75 -17.26
N LEU A 303 -7.96 9.58 -17.68
CA LEU A 303 -8.73 8.35 -17.81
C LEU A 303 -8.44 7.44 -16.62
N LEU A 304 -9.49 6.97 -15.94
CA LEU A 304 -9.42 5.87 -14.99
C LEU A 304 -10.20 4.67 -15.53
N MET A 305 -9.59 3.50 -15.47
CA MET A 305 -10.21 2.22 -15.83
C MET A 305 -9.91 1.22 -14.73
N GLY A 306 -10.91 0.45 -14.25
CA GLY A 306 -10.72 -0.56 -13.22
C GLY A 306 -11.50 -1.83 -13.55
N TYR A 307 -10.79 -2.95 -13.65
CA TYR A 307 -11.41 -4.26 -13.76
C TYR A 307 -11.51 -4.89 -12.38
N ASN A 308 -12.69 -5.36 -12.00
CA ASN A 308 -12.85 -6.15 -10.77
C ASN A 308 -12.13 -7.49 -10.91
N VAL A 309 -11.17 -7.75 -10.03
CA VAL A 309 -10.31 -8.92 -10.04
C VAL A 309 -10.17 -9.51 -8.63
N PRO A 310 -9.96 -10.85 -8.51
CA PRO A 310 -9.66 -11.44 -7.21
C PRO A 310 -8.23 -11.11 -6.76
N SER A 311 -8.00 -11.20 -5.45
CA SER A 311 -6.67 -11.29 -4.86
C SER A 311 -6.29 -12.76 -4.61
N LEU A 312 -5.08 -12.98 -4.05
CA LEU A 312 -4.66 -14.32 -3.62
C LEU A 312 -5.57 -14.88 -2.50
N VAL A 313 -6.11 -14.01 -1.64
CA VAL A 313 -7.00 -14.40 -0.53
C VAL A 313 -8.38 -14.82 -1.03
N THR A 314 -8.86 -14.24 -2.12
CA THR A 314 -10.21 -14.51 -2.65
C THR A 314 -10.25 -15.54 -3.78
N THR A 315 -9.10 -15.95 -4.30
CA THR A 315 -9.01 -17.09 -5.20
C THR A 315 -9.06 -18.40 -4.42
N ASP A 316 -9.76 -19.41 -4.97
CA ASP A 316 -9.70 -20.77 -4.43
C ASP A 316 -8.26 -21.30 -4.52
N ALA A 317 -7.86 -22.17 -3.57
CA ALA A 317 -6.53 -22.76 -3.55
C ALA A 317 -6.16 -23.49 -4.88
N SER A 318 -7.15 -24.05 -5.59
CA SER A 318 -6.97 -24.64 -6.93
C SER A 318 -6.73 -23.60 -8.03
N ASN A 319 -7.02 -22.34 -7.78
CA ASN A 319 -6.98 -21.21 -8.72
C ASN A 319 -5.97 -20.10 -8.32
N GLU A 320 -5.18 -20.30 -7.27
CA GLU A 320 -4.20 -19.30 -6.78
C GLU A 320 -3.29 -18.77 -7.92
N LYS A 321 -2.96 -19.63 -8.89
CA LYS A 321 -2.16 -19.27 -10.06
C LYS A 321 -2.77 -18.13 -10.88
N GLN A 322 -4.10 -17.94 -10.86
CA GLN A 322 -4.75 -16.84 -11.57
C GLN A 322 -4.40 -15.47 -10.99
N ALA A 323 -4.25 -15.37 -9.66
CA ALA A 323 -3.82 -14.13 -9.02
C ALA A 323 -2.35 -13.79 -9.36
N TYR A 324 -1.45 -14.78 -9.34
CA TYR A 324 -0.08 -14.61 -9.80
C TYR A 324 -0.02 -14.23 -11.29
N ALA A 325 -0.86 -14.82 -12.12
CA ALA A 325 -0.94 -14.51 -13.54
C ALA A 325 -1.43 -13.08 -13.81
N LEU A 326 -2.37 -12.56 -13.01
CA LEU A 326 -2.80 -11.15 -13.07
C LEU A 326 -1.68 -10.20 -12.68
N SER A 327 -0.86 -10.53 -11.67
CA SER A 327 0.30 -9.73 -11.30
C SER A 327 1.32 -9.66 -12.45
N LEU A 328 1.63 -10.80 -13.08
CA LEU A 328 2.51 -10.80 -14.26
C LEU A 328 1.89 -10.12 -15.48
N ALA A 329 0.55 -10.20 -15.66
CA ALA A 329 -0.15 -9.46 -16.71
C ALA A 329 0.00 -7.95 -16.55
N GLN A 330 -0.05 -7.46 -15.29
CA GLN A 330 0.20 -6.07 -14.96
C GLN A 330 1.61 -5.64 -15.34
N ASP A 331 2.63 -6.43 -14.99
CA ASP A 331 4.02 -6.13 -15.33
C ASP A 331 4.31 -6.21 -16.84
N VAL A 332 3.68 -7.12 -17.59
CA VAL A 332 3.78 -7.16 -19.06
C VAL A 332 3.20 -5.90 -19.68
N LEU A 333 2.07 -5.40 -19.14
CA LEU A 333 1.45 -4.17 -19.63
C LEU A 333 2.22 -2.92 -19.22
N ASP A 334 2.73 -2.84 -17.99
CA ASP A 334 3.33 -1.61 -17.40
C ASP A 334 4.51 -1.89 -16.45
N GLY A 335 5.33 -2.88 -16.73
CA GLY A 335 6.55 -3.18 -15.95
C GLY A 335 7.77 -2.35 -16.36
N GLY A 336 7.61 -1.04 -16.65
CA GLY A 336 8.68 -0.12 -16.97
C GLY A 336 8.73 0.31 -18.45
N LEU A 337 9.83 0.97 -18.86
CA LEU A 337 9.94 1.64 -20.17
C LEU A 337 9.75 0.73 -21.38
N SER A 338 10.00 -0.56 -21.26
CA SER A 338 9.84 -1.55 -22.33
C SER A 338 8.50 -2.28 -22.29
N ALA A 339 7.66 -1.98 -21.31
CA ALA A 339 6.34 -2.58 -21.18
C ALA A 339 5.40 -2.11 -22.30
N ARG A 340 4.36 -2.90 -22.57
CA ARG A 340 3.51 -2.71 -23.77
C ARG A 340 2.82 -1.36 -23.83
N LEU A 341 2.22 -0.90 -22.72
CA LEU A 341 1.49 0.37 -22.71
C LEU A 341 2.44 1.56 -22.91
N GLU A 342 3.55 1.59 -22.16
CA GLU A 342 4.53 2.67 -22.27
C GLU A 342 5.21 2.69 -23.66
N SER A 343 5.69 1.54 -24.16
CA SER A 343 6.37 1.48 -25.45
C SER A 343 5.46 1.81 -26.62
N ARG A 344 4.25 1.21 -26.64
CA ARG A 344 3.36 1.29 -27.81
C ARG A 344 2.49 2.54 -27.81
N LEU A 345 1.90 2.89 -26.65
CA LEU A 345 0.91 3.98 -26.60
C LEU A 345 1.53 5.35 -26.29
N VAL A 346 2.60 5.38 -25.49
CA VAL A 346 3.28 6.63 -25.14
C VAL A 346 4.35 6.97 -26.18
N ARG A 347 5.29 6.01 -26.48
CA ARG A 347 6.46 6.32 -27.30
C ARG A 347 6.25 6.10 -28.79
N GLU A 348 5.64 5.00 -29.23
CA GLU A 348 5.50 4.69 -30.65
C GLU A 348 4.32 5.42 -31.27
N GLN A 349 3.11 5.28 -30.72
CA GLN A 349 1.89 5.88 -31.28
C GLN A 349 1.67 7.31 -30.81
N GLY A 350 2.26 7.72 -29.68
CA GLY A 350 2.10 9.07 -29.15
C GLY A 350 0.66 9.42 -28.76
N LEU A 351 -0.15 8.43 -28.38
CA LEU A 351 -1.53 8.63 -27.94
C LEU A 351 -1.66 9.08 -26.49
N LEU A 352 -0.72 8.67 -25.66
CA LEU A 352 -0.70 8.99 -24.24
C LEU A 352 0.54 9.81 -23.88
N THR A 353 0.38 10.66 -22.86
CA THR A 353 1.49 11.34 -22.19
C THR A 353 2.04 10.46 -21.08
N THR A 354 1.16 9.82 -20.32
CA THR A 354 1.49 8.88 -19.24
C THR A 354 0.47 7.76 -19.19
N VAL A 355 0.91 6.59 -18.76
CA VAL A 355 0.04 5.49 -18.38
C VAL A 355 0.66 4.76 -17.21
N GLY A 356 -0.18 4.27 -16.28
CA GLY A 356 0.23 3.47 -15.15
C GLY A 356 -0.83 2.42 -14.83
N THR A 357 -0.39 1.26 -14.36
CA THR A 357 -1.28 0.18 -13.92
C THR A 357 -0.95 -0.24 -12.49
N SER A 358 -1.95 -0.75 -11.76
CA SER A 358 -1.73 -1.36 -10.46
C SER A 358 -2.68 -2.52 -10.22
N TYR A 359 -2.18 -3.55 -9.55
CA TYR A 359 -2.94 -4.68 -9.03
C TYR A 359 -2.32 -5.16 -7.73
N ASP A 360 -3.12 -5.27 -6.68
CA ASP A 360 -2.66 -5.80 -5.40
C ASP A 360 -2.98 -7.30 -5.29
N LEU A 361 -1.94 -8.10 -5.49
CA LEU A 361 -1.99 -9.56 -5.34
C LEU A 361 -2.32 -9.98 -3.90
N LEU A 362 -1.85 -9.19 -2.91
CA LEU A 362 -1.85 -9.53 -1.48
C LEU A 362 -2.93 -8.77 -0.70
N ASP A 363 -4.04 -8.45 -1.35
CA ASP A 363 -5.20 -7.82 -0.73
C ASP A 363 -6.05 -8.86 0.05
N ARG A 364 -6.73 -8.43 1.15
CA ARG A 364 -7.69 -9.26 1.90
C ARG A 364 -8.93 -9.62 1.08
N GLY A 365 -9.32 -8.78 0.14
CA GLY A 365 -10.55 -8.90 -0.64
C GLY A 365 -10.33 -8.91 -2.14
N ASP A 366 -11.46 -8.89 -2.87
CA ASP A 366 -11.43 -8.57 -4.29
C ASP A 366 -11.01 -7.11 -4.46
N GLY A 367 -10.20 -6.84 -5.48
CA GLY A 367 -9.66 -5.53 -5.77
C GLY A 367 -9.89 -5.09 -7.20
N LEU A 368 -9.10 -4.11 -7.63
CA LEU A 368 -9.11 -3.58 -8.98
C LEU A 368 -7.78 -3.84 -9.68
N PHE A 369 -7.85 -4.29 -10.93
CA PHE A 369 -6.79 -4.07 -11.88
C PHE A 369 -7.00 -2.67 -12.45
N LEU A 370 -6.30 -1.70 -11.89
CA LEU A 370 -6.47 -0.28 -12.16
C LEU A 370 -5.54 0.17 -13.28
N ILE A 371 -6.03 1.02 -14.17
CA ILE A 371 -5.26 1.71 -15.21
C ILE A 371 -5.60 3.19 -15.13
N GLN A 372 -4.58 4.02 -15.01
CA GLN A 372 -4.69 5.47 -15.10
C GLN A 372 -3.88 5.95 -16.29
N ALA A 373 -4.45 6.84 -17.10
CA ALA A 373 -3.76 7.38 -18.25
C ALA A 373 -4.10 8.87 -18.48
N THR A 374 -3.13 9.59 -19.03
CA THR A 374 -3.31 10.96 -19.50
C THR A 374 -3.15 10.96 -21.01
N PRO A 375 -4.19 11.30 -21.80
CA PRO A 375 -4.07 11.44 -23.24
C PRO A 375 -3.08 12.54 -23.64
N ARG A 376 -2.49 12.42 -24.82
CA ARG A 376 -1.74 13.52 -25.42
C ARG A 376 -2.70 14.58 -25.93
N GLU A 377 -2.24 15.80 -26.03
CA GLU A 377 -3.01 16.91 -26.62
C GLU A 377 -3.56 16.53 -28.00
N GLY A 378 -4.86 16.76 -28.22
CA GLY A 378 -5.57 16.37 -29.45
C GLY A 378 -6.08 14.92 -29.48
N VAL A 379 -5.79 14.09 -28.50
CA VAL A 379 -6.31 12.72 -28.37
C VAL A 379 -7.49 12.74 -27.38
N SER A 380 -8.65 12.20 -27.80
CA SER A 380 -9.80 12.12 -26.90
C SER A 380 -9.65 10.99 -25.85
N LEU A 381 -10.40 11.09 -24.73
CA LEU A 381 -10.43 10.03 -23.71
C LEU A 381 -10.95 8.71 -24.27
N GLU A 382 -11.90 8.75 -25.22
CA GLU A 382 -12.41 7.57 -25.91
C GLU A 382 -11.33 6.91 -26.78
N GLN A 383 -10.52 7.70 -27.50
CA GLN A 383 -9.40 7.16 -28.29
C GLN A 383 -8.35 6.52 -27.38
N ALA A 384 -7.99 7.16 -26.27
CA ALA A 384 -7.10 6.61 -25.27
C ALA A 384 -7.63 5.31 -24.66
N GLN A 385 -8.90 5.28 -24.27
CA GLN A 385 -9.59 4.10 -23.74
C GLN A 385 -9.56 2.94 -24.75
N GLN A 386 -9.91 3.18 -26.01
CA GLN A 386 -9.92 2.13 -27.04
C GLN A 386 -8.50 1.59 -27.33
N ALA A 387 -7.49 2.45 -27.32
CA ALA A 387 -6.10 2.04 -27.50
C ALA A 387 -5.63 1.12 -26.36
N ILE A 388 -5.96 1.45 -25.11
CA ILE A 388 -5.64 0.61 -23.93
C ILE A 388 -6.39 -0.73 -24.01
N ILE A 389 -7.69 -0.71 -24.30
CA ILE A 389 -8.49 -1.93 -24.49
C ILE A 389 -7.88 -2.81 -25.58
N SER A 390 -7.45 -2.22 -26.70
CA SER A 390 -6.80 -2.95 -27.80
C SER A 390 -5.54 -3.67 -27.34
N GLU A 391 -4.68 -3.03 -26.51
CA GLU A 391 -3.49 -3.68 -25.97
C GLU A 391 -3.81 -4.81 -24.98
N ILE A 392 -4.90 -4.65 -24.19
CA ILE A 392 -5.39 -5.72 -23.32
C ILE A 392 -5.93 -6.90 -24.15
N GLU A 393 -6.66 -6.65 -25.24
CA GLU A 393 -7.12 -7.73 -26.12
C GLU A 393 -5.94 -8.47 -26.80
N LYS A 394 -4.91 -7.74 -27.22
CA LYS A 394 -3.65 -8.33 -27.72
C LYS A 394 -2.94 -9.16 -26.65
N LEU A 395 -2.94 -8.74 -25.38
CA LEU A 395 -2.39 -9.56 -24.29
C LEU A 395 -3.08 -10.92 -24.18
N LYS A 396 -4.37 -10.99 -24.45
CA LYS A 396 -5.18 -12.22 -24.37
C LYS A 396 -4.92 -13.20 -25.50
N THR A 397 -4.50 -12.72 -26.68
CA THR A 397 -4.48 -13.50 -27.93
C THR A 397 -3.11 -13.60 -28.57
N ASP A 398 -2.36 -12.51 -28.55
CA ASP A 398 -1.07 -12.44 -29.24
C ASP A 398 0.03 -13.13 -28.44
N PRO A 399 1.09 -13.61 -29.08
CA PRO A 399 2.24 -14.14 -28.38
C PRO A 399 2.82 -13.13 -27.39
N ILE A 400 3.10 -13.57 -26.17
CA ILE A 400 3.94 -12.87 -25.21
C ILE A 400 5.36 -13.35 -25.44
N ALA A 401 6.29 -12.45 -25.71
CA ALA A 401 7.67 -12.84 -25.92
C ALA A 401 8.33 -13.35 -24.62
N ALA A 402 9.31 -14.25 -24.76
CA ALA A 402 9.96 -14.84 -23.60
C ALA A 402 10.64 -13.78 -22.71
N ASP A 403 11.21 -12.76 -23.30
CA ASP A 403 11.86 -11.64 -22.59
C ASP A 403 10.83 -10.73 -21.86
N GLU A 404 9.59 -10.60 -22.36
CA GLU A 404 8.53 -9.87 -21.66
C GLU A 404 8.15 -10.55 -20.34
N ILE A 405 7.98 -11.89 -20.36
CA ILE A 405 7.62 -12.63 -19.14
C ILE A 405 8.80 -12.72 -18.16
N GLU A 406 10.01 -12.92 -18.63
CA GLU A 406 11.21 -12.94 -17.79
C GLU A 406 11.45 -11.57 -17.12
N ARG A 407 11.23 -10.48 -17.84
CA ARG A 407 11.30 -9.13 -17.28
C ARG A 407 10.21 -8.93 -16.21
N ALA A 408 8.96 -9.35 -16.47
CA ALA A 408 7.87 -9.23 -15.52
C ALA A 408 8.18 -9.98 -14.21
N LYS A 409 8.62 -11.24 -14.30
CA LYS A 409 9.06 -12.03 -13.15
C LYS A 409 10.19 -11.36 -12.39
N THR A 410 11.21 -10.90 -13.10
CA THR A 410 12.37 -10.23 -12.50
C THR A 410 11.98 -8.96 -11.78
N ASN A 411 11.09 -8.13 -12.35
CA ASN A 411 10.62 -6.89 -11.72
C ASN A 411 9.90 -7.16 -10.41
N THR A 412 8.95 -8.10 -10.42
CA THR A 412 8.19 -8.46 -9.21
C THR A 412 9.12 -8.96 -8.10
N VAL A 413 10.06 -9.84 -8.43
CA VAL A 413 11.00 -10.41 -7.44
C VAL A 413 12.01 -9.36 -6.96
N THR A 414 12.48 -8.48 -7.85
CA THR A 414 13.40 -7.39 -7.50
C THR A 414 12.77 -6.41 -6.51
N GLY A 415 11.47 -6.10 -6.70
CA GLY A 415 10.71 -5.29 -5.74
C GLY A 415 10.70 -5.88 -4.33
N LEU A 416 10.55 -7.20 -4.21
CA LEU A 416 10.63 -7.90 -2.92
C LEU A 416 12.01 -7.84 -2.30
N VAL A 417 13.07 -7.98 -3.11
CA VAL A 417 14.47 -7.89 -2.63
C VAL A 417 14.75 -6.50 -2.09
N TYR A 418 14.38 -5.44 -2.81
CA TYR A 418 14.58 -4.07 -2.33
C TYR A 418 13.79 -3.77 -1.04
N ALA A 419 12.59 -4.33 -0.90
CA ALA A 419 11.83 -4.16 0.33
C ALA A 419 12.52 -4.80 1.56
N GLN A 420 13.42 -5.78 1.36
CA GLN A 420 14.20 -6.40 2.44
C GLN A 420 15.42 -5.59 2.87
N ASP A 421 15.82 -4.57 2.11
CA ASP A 421 17.02 -3.78 2.42
C ASP A 421 16.87 -3.00 3.72
N SER A 422 15.65 -2.59 4.09
CA SER A 422 15.37 -1.92 5.34
C SER A 422 14.64 -2.83 6.35
N MET A 423 14.92 -2.63 7.63
CA MET A 423 14.18 -3.33 8.71
C MET A 423 12.70 -2.96 8.71
N GLU A 424 12.37 -1.69 8.37
CA GLU A 424 10.98 -1.25 8.21
C GLU A 424 10.29 -2.01 7.07
N GLY A 425 10.93 -2.15 5.91
CA GLY A 425 10.38 -2.90 4.77
C GLY A 425 10.13 -4.36 5.12
N GLN A 426 11.06 -5.02 5.82
CA GLN A 426 10.89 -6.39 6.29
C GLN A 426 9.70 -6.51 7.26
N ALA A 427 9.65 -5.65 8.28
CA ALA A 427 8.59 -5.65 9.28
C ALA A 427 7.21 -5.36 8.64
N ARG A 428 7.15 -4.43 7.69
CA ARG A 428 5.93 -4.08 6.96
C ARG A 428 5.42 -5.24 6.10
N MET A 429 6.29 -5.95 5.38
CA MET A 429 5.91 -7.13 4.60
C MET A 429 5.35 -8.25 5.50
N ILE A 430 6.00 -8.53 6.61
CA ILE A 430 5.55 -9.54 7.58
C ILE A 430 4.19 -9.12 8.17
N GLY A 431 4.09 -7.91 8.69
CA GLY A 431 2.91 -7.42 9.39
C GLY A 431 1.67 -7.31 8.50
N SER A 432 1.82 -6.80 7.26
CA SER A 432 0.72 -6.69 6.31
C SER A 432 0.12 -8.06 5.98
N LEU A 433 0.96 -9.06 5.65
CA LEU A 433 0.51 -10.42 5.35
C LEU A 433 -0.21 -11.07 6.54
N GLN A 434 0.38 -10.98 7.74
CA GLN A 434 -0.23 -11.50 8.94
C GLN A 434 -1.60 -10.85 9.24
N SER A 435 -1.74 -9.56 8.94
CA SER A 435 -2.97 -8.79 9.19
C SER A 435 -4.14 -9.20 8.26
N ILE A 436 -3.83 -9.65 7.04
CA ILE A 436 -4.85 -10.14 6.08
C ILE A 436 -5.06 -11.65 6.16
N GLY A 437 -4.37 -12.35 7.07
CA GLY A 437 -4.52 -13.79 7.29
C GLY A 437 -3.64 -14.66 6.41
N LEU A 438 -2.63 -14.09 5.73
CA LEU A 438 -1.63 -14.85 4.99
C LEU A 438 -0.40 -15.13 5.86
N ASP A 439 0.24 -16.26 5.59
CA ASP A 439 1.52 -16.60 6.20
C ASP A 439 2.65 -15.85 5.49
N ASP A 440 3.44 -15.07 6.24
CA ASP A 440 4.55 -14.30 5.67
C ASP A 440 5.65 -15.17 5.05
N ARG A 441 5.74 -16.47 5.41
CA ARG A 441 6.59 -17.46 4.71
C ARG A 441 6.24 -17.64 3.23
N LEU A 442 5.10 -17.13 2.80
CA LEU A 442 4.75 -17.00 1.38
C LEU A 442 5.80 -16.20 0.61
N LEU A 443 6.39 -15.16 1.21
CA LEU A 443 7.39 -14.30 0.56
C LEU A 443 8.61 -15.09 0.07
N ALA A 444 9.05 -16.10 0.82
CA ALA A 444 10.13 -16.98 0.38
C ALA A 444 9.72 -17.91 -0.80
N LYS A 445 8.43 -18.18 -0.94
CA LYS A 445 7.90 -19.07 -1.99
C LYS A 445 7.44 -18.31 -3.23
N LEU A 446 7.26 -17.00 -3.12
CA LEU A 446 6.66 -16.17 -4.17
C LEU A 446 7.45 -16.21 -5.49
N PRO A 447 8.79 -16.15 -5.51
CA PRO A 447 9.55 -16.30 -6.76
C PRO A 447 9.24 -17.62 -7.48
N THR A 448 9.26 -18.75 -6.75
CA THR A 448 8.92 -20.06 -7.32
C THR A 448 7.46 -20.14 -7.82
N LYS A 449 6.53 -19.48 -7.10
CA LYS A 449 5.12 -19.42 -7.52
C LYS A 449 4.97 -18.63 -8.83
N LEU A 450 5.68 -17.52 -8.98
CA LEU A 450 5.72 -16.70 -10.19
C LEU A 450 6.39 -17.45 -11.35
N ASP A 451 7.50 -18.15 -11.09
CA ASP A 451 8.18 -18.95 -12.10
C ASP A 451 7.31 -20.03 -12.72
N ASN A 452 6.43 -20.62 -11.92
CA ASN A 452 5.48 -21.63 -12.38
C ASN A 452 4.29 -21.08 -13.20
N VAL A 453 4.18 -19.75 -13.34
CA VAL A 453 3.18 -19.12 -14.21
C VAL A 453 3.65 -19.15 -15.65
N THR A 454 2.81 -19.68 -16.52
CA THR A 454 3.06 -19.77 -17.97
C THR A 454 2.36 -18.63 -18.72
N ILE A 455 2.77 -18.41 -19.97
CA ILE A 455 2.07 -17.49 -20.89
C ILE A 455 0.59 -17.84 -21.01
N ALA A 456 0.27 -19.13 -21.10
CA ALA A 456 -1.11 -19.59 -21.17
C ALA A 456 -1.92 -19.23 -19.91
N ASP A 457 -1.31 -19.26 -18.73
CA ASP A 457 -1.96 -18.85 -17.48
C ASP A 457 -2.26 -17.34 -17.48
N ILE A 458 -1.32 -16.52 -17.95
CA ILE A 458 -1.51 -15.06 -18.09
C ILE A 458 -2.66 -14.74 -19.04
N GLN A 459 -2.68 -15.39 -20.20
CA GLN A 459 -3.74 -15.21 -21.19
C GLN A 459 -5.09 -15.70 -20.67
N ALA A 460 -5.12 -16.84 -19.97
CA ALA A 460 -6.35 -17.38 -19.39
C ALA A 460 -6.93 -16.46 -18.29
N ALA A 461 -6.08 -15.94 -17.39
CA ALA A 461 -6.50 -14.99 -16.36
C ALA A 461 -6.99 -13.67 -16.99
N SER A 462 -6.27 -13.15 -18.00
CA SER A 462 -6.66 -11.93 -18.72
C SER A 462 -8.00 -12.11 -19.44
N LYS A 463 -8.24 -13.26 -20.11
CA LYS A 463 -9.52 -13.59 -20.76
C LYS A 463 -10.67 -13.68 -19.78
N LYS A 464 -10.42 -14.16 -18.55
CA LYS A 464 -11.44 -14.36 -17.53
C LYS A 464 -11.82 -13.07 -16.81
N TYR A 465 -10.84 -12.23 -16.50
CA TYR A 465 -11.04 -11.10 -15.59
C TYR A 465 -10.99 -9.73 -16.25
N LEU A 466 -10.14 -9.50 -17.26
CA LEU A 466 -10.03 -8.22 -17.95
C LEU A 466 -11.06 -8.10 -19.08
N VAL A 467 -12.33 -8.28 -18.71
CA VAL A 467 -13.47 -8.28 -19.62
C VAL A 467 -14.39 -7.10 -19.37
N LYS A 468 -15.18 -6.73 -20.40
CA LYS A 468 -16.08 -5.59 -20.34
C LYS A 468 -17.03 -5.64 -19.13
N ASP A 469 -17.56 -6.82 -18.79
CA ASP A 469 -18.48 -6.98 -17.67
C ASP A 469 -17.88 -6.75 -16.28
N ASN A 470 -16.55 -6.65 -16.17
CA ASN A 470 -15.84 -6.34 -14.95
C ASN A 470 -15.29 -4.89 -14.95
N LEU A 471 -15.55 -4.10 -16.00
CA LEU A 471 -14.90 -2.82 -16.25
C LEU A 471 -15.76 -1.63 -15.82
N THR A 472 -15.18 -0.78 -14.99
CA THR A 472 -15.66 0.57 -14.73
C THR A 472 -14.67 1.57 -15.34
N VAL A 473 -15.20 2.60 -16.02
CA VAL A 473 -14.42 3.66 -16.66
C VAL A 473 -14.89 5.02 -16.13
N MET A 474 -13.95 5.90 -15.84
CA MET A 474 -14.23 7.30 -15.55
C MET A 474 -13.38 8.20 -16.44
N HIS A 475 -14.05 9.09 -17.15
CA HIS A 475 -13.47 10.18 -17.89
C HIS A 475 -13.46 11.43 -17.00
N ILE A 476 -12.28 11.86 -16.55
CA ILE A 476 -12.12 13.08 -15.77
C ILE A 476 -11.81 14.21 -16.73
N VAL A 477 -12.68 15.22 -16.80
CA VAL A 477 -12.57 16.31 -17.74
C VAL A 477 -12.47 17.67 -17.02
N PRO A 478 -11.74 18.64 -17.60
CA PRO A 478 -11.75 20.01 -17.09
C PRO A 478 -13.15 20.62 -17.17
N PRO A 479 -13.49 21.61 -16.32
CA PRO A 479 -14.73 22.36 -16.43
C PRO A 479 -14.87 23.03 -17.81
N LYS A 480 -16.07 23.02 -18.37
CA LYS A 480 -16.37 23.53 -19.73
C LYS A 480 -16.00 25.01 -19.97
N GLU A 481 -15.90 25.81 -18.91
CA GLU A 481 -15.47 27.21 -19.00
C GLU A 481 -13.95 27.35 -19.20
N GLN A 482 -13.15 26.45 -18.61
CA GLN A 482 -11.67 26.44 -18.78
C GLN A 482 -11.21 25.89 -20.14
N ALA A 483 -12.00 25.01 -20.76
CA ALA A 483 -11.70 24.47 -22.10
C ALA A 483 -11.73 25.52 -23.20
N LYS A 484 -12.41 26.65 -23.02
CA LYS A 484 -12.47 27.74 -23.99
C LYS A 484 -11.25 28.67 -23.99
N ASP A 485 -10.53 28.76 -22.86
CA ASP A 485 -9.35 29.63 -22.73
C ASP A 485 -8.07 28.98 -23.22
N THR A 486 -7.96 27.66 -23.14
CA THR A 486 -6.81 26.90 -23.66
C THR A 486 -6.83 26.78 -25.19
N ALA A 487 -8.01 26.82 -25.84
CA ALA A 487 -8.14 26.79 -27.27
C ALA A 487 -7.84 28.15 -27.96
N LYS A 488 -7.59 29.24 -27.20
CA LYS A 488 -7.28 30.59 -27.69
C LYS A 488 -5.84 31.03 -27.52
N LYS A 489 -4.97 30.18 -26.96
CA LYS A 489 -3.51 30.37 -26.86
C LYS A 489 -2.78 29.44 -27.81
#